data_03db0a39ac198bcef08a5c5c941cc32c
#
_entry.id   03db0a39ac198bcef08a5c5c941cc32c
#
_cell.length_a   1.000
_cell.length_b   1.000
_cell.length_c   1.000
_cell.angle_alpha   90.00
_cell.angle_beta   90.00
_cell.angle_gamma   90.00
#
_symmetry.space_group_name_H-M   'P 1'
#
loop_
_entity.id
_entity.type
_entity.pdbx_description
1 polymer ?
#
loop_
_entity_poly.entity_id
_entity_poly.type
_entity_poly.pdbx_seq_one_letter_code
_entity_poly.pdbx_strand_id
1 'polypeptide(L)'
;MSNTQYAVCHLQRGSGNDSGMSCHIERKDAKGKVYVPVNADADRTHLNRELVRFPDGVSNRTEAIQRRIETVGLRRKVSKNQTKAIRVMLTGTHEQMMKIANDGKLDYWIDANLKWLKETFGNENLVSCVLHMDEKTPHLHATVVPVVTDERIRRKREG
;
A
#
# COMPACT_ATOMS: atom_id res chain seq x y z
N MET A 1 10.16 4.96 -33.34
CA MET A 1 10.42 4.28 -32.07
C MET A 1 9.12 4.22 -31.29
N SER A 2 8.60 3.05 -31.03
CA SER A 2 7.39 2.91 -30.22
C SER A 2 7.75 3.23 -28.76
N ASN A 3 7.29 4.36 -28.25
CA ASN A 3 7.31 4.65 -26.81
C ASN A 3 6.32 3.69 -26.14
N THR A 4 6.80 2.52 -25.78
CA THR A 4 5.98 1.58 -25.03
C THR A 4 5.90 2.09 -23.60
N GLN A 5 4.75 2.66 -23.27
CA GLN A 5 4.46 3.13 -21.91
C GLN A 5 3.89 1.96 -21.12
N TYR A 6 4.53 1.62 -20.02
CA TYR A 6 4.07 0.57 -19.13
C TYR A 6 3.58 1.13 -17.81
N ALA A 7 2.34 0.84 -17.47
CA ALA A 7 1.90 0.90 -16.09
C ALA A 7 2.43 -0.34 -15.36
N VAL A 8 2.99 -0.15 -14.18
CA VAL A 8 3.52 -1.23 -13.35
C VAL A 8 2.64 -1.39 -12.11
N CYS A 9 2.10 -2.59 -11.94
CA CYS A 9 1.39 -2.98 -10.73
C CYS A 9 2.03 -4.27 -10.20
N HIS A 10 2.65 -4.18 -9.04
CA HIS A 10 3.30 -5.33 -8.39
C HIS A 10 2.62 -5.63 -7.07
N LEU A 11 2.14 -6.87 -6.91
CA LEU A 11 1.52 -7.36 -5.69
C LEU A 11 2.45 -8.32 -4.97
N GLN A 12 2.58 -8.15 -3.65
CA GLN A 12 3.37 -9.04 -2.81
C GLN A 12 2.64 -9.32 -1.50
N ARG A 13 2.63 -10.59 -1.11
CA ARG A 13 2.05 -11.01 0.16
C ARG A 13 2.94 -10.57 1.32
N GLY A 14 2.34 -9.95 2.33
CA GLY A 14 2.97 -9.74 3.62
C GLY A 14 2.73 -10.94 4.53
N SER A 15 3.76 -11.45 5.15
CA SER A 15 3.70 -12.58 6.10
C SER A 15 4.10 -12.13 7.51
N GLY A 16 3.39 -12.61 8.52
CA GLY A 16 3.75 -12.45 9.92
C GLY A 16 3.85 -10.99 10.37
N ASN A 17 4.97 -10.68 11.01
CA ASN A 17 5.29 -9.32 11.43
C ASN A 17 5.96 -8.56 10.28
N ASP A 18 5.19 -7.73 9.60
CA ASP A 18 5.61 -6.94 8.45
C ASP A 18 6.26 -5.60 8.87
N SER A 19 6.81 -5.53 10.08
CA SER A 19 7.36 -4.30 10.68
C SER A 19 8.56 -3.72 9.91
N GLY A 20 9.43 -4.57 9.37
CA GLY A 20 10.55 -4.13 8.54
C GLY A 20 10.08 -3.42 7.27
N MET A 21 9.01 -3.90 6.66
CA MET A 21 8.41 -3.23 5.51
C MET A 21 7.70 -1.93 5.90
N SER A 22 7.09 -1.88 7.09
CA SER A 22 6.52 -0.63 7.62
C SER A 22 7.59 0.45 7.79
N CYS A 23 8.76 0.11 8.33
CA CYS A 23 9.89 1.05 8.41
C CYS A 23 10.31 1.56 7.03
N HIS A 24 10.40 0.68 6.05
CA HIS A 24 10.75 1.05 4.68
C HIS A 24 9.70 1.97 4.03
N ILE A 25 8.43 1.67 4.16
CA ILE A 25 7.34 2.45 3.56
C ILE A 25 7.16 3.80 4.25
N GLU A 26 7.16 3.81 5.58
CA GLU A 26 6.87 5.01 6.38
C GLU A 26 8.10 5.88 6.64
N ARG A 27 9.30 5.40 6.29
CA ARG A 27 10.57 6.09 6.59
C ARG A 27 10.77 6.35 8.10
N LYS A 28 10.27 5.45 8.92
CA LYS A 28 10.37 5.49 10.39
C LYS A 28 10.68 4.12 10.94
N ASP A 29 11.53 4.07 11.97
CA ASP A 29 11.75 2.84 12.73
C ASP A 29 10.61 2.57 13.74
N ALA A 30 10.71 1.46 14.48
CA ALA A 30 9.70 1.08 15.47
C ALA A 30 9.53 2.09 16.61
N LYS A 31 10.50 2.97 16.80
CA LYS A 31 10.49 4.07 17.81
C LYS A 31 10.02 5.39 17.23
N GLY A 32 9.63 5.42 15.95
CA GLY A 32 9.24 6.64 15.24
C GLY A 32 10.39 7.53 14.78
N LYS A 33 11.64 7.06 14.90
CA LYS A 33 12.82 7.77 14.40
C LYS A 33 12.90 7.64 12.89
N VAL A 34 13.32 8.72 12.22
CA VAL A 34 13.50 8.73 10.76
C VAL A 34 14.45 7.62 10.31
N TYR A 35 14.00 6.86 9.33
CA TYR A 35 14.75 5.81 8.67
C TYR A 35 14.75 6.07 7.16
N VAL A 36 15.93 6.20 6.56
CA VAL A 36 16.08 6.41 5.12
C VAL A 36 16.86 5.23 4.53
N PRO A 37 16.24 4.45 3.62
CA PRO A 37 16.92 3.36 2.92
C PRO A 37 18.09 3.88 2.07
N VAL A 38 19.03 2.99 1.75
CA VAL A 38 20.23 3.33 0.96
C VAL A 38 19.89 3.86 -0.44
N ASN A 39 18.80 3.40 -1.03
CA ASN A 39 18.35 3.80 -2.37
C ASN A 39 17.47 5.06 -2.37
N ALA A 40 17.20 5.63 -1.21
CA ALA A 40 16.40 6.84 -1.08
C ALA A 40 17.28 8.07 -0.80
N ASP A 41 16.85 9.22 -1.30
CA ASP A 41 17.48 10.51 -1.07
C ASP A 41 16.87 11.19 0.15
N ALA A 42 17.64 11.27 1.23
CA ALA A 42 17.21 11.88 2.50
C ALA A 42 16.74 13.32 2.34
N ASP A 43 17.31 14.08 1.40
CA ASP A 43 16.94 15.49 1.15
C ASP A 43 15.56 15.61 0.48
N ARG A 44 15.03 14.53 -0.06
CA ARG A 44 13.73 14.47 -0.73
C ARG A 44 12.65 13.73 0.05
N THR A 45 12.97 13.11 1.16
CA THR A 45 12.03 12.32 1.97
C THR A 45 10.82 13.15 2.44
N HIS A 46 11.00 14.46 2.66
CA HIS A 46 9.91 15.38 3.01
C HIS A 46 8.84 15.54 1.91
N LEU A 47 9.14 15.13 0.67
CA LEU A 47 8.19 15.12 -0.44
C LEU A 47 7.28 13.88 -0.46
N ASN A 48 7.59 12.88 0.34
CA ASN A 48 6.74 11.69 0.49
C ASN A 48 5.43 12.08 1.17
N ARG A 49 4.32 11.43 0.79
CA ARG A 49 2.99 11.74 1.34
C ARG A 49 2.26 10.48 1.77
N GLU A 50 1.67 10.53 2.95
CA GLU A 50 0.66 9.55 3.40
C GLU A 50 -0.70 9.94 2.82
N LEU A 51 -1.32 9.03 2.07
CA LEU A 51 -2.53 9.30 1.28
C LEU A 51 -3.80 8.71 1.92
N VAL A 52 -3.65 7.85 2.91
CA VAL A 52 -4.76 7.27 3.67
C VAL A 52 -4.66 7.73 5.11
N ARG A 53 -5.72 8.35 5.60
CA ARG A 53 -5.81 8.75 7.00
C ARG A 53 -6.01 7.53 7.88
N PHE A 54 -5.19 7.39 8.92
CA PHE A 54 -5.38 6.37 9.93
C PHE A 54 -6.58 6.68 10.84
N PRO A 55 -7.29 5.64 11.32
CA PRO A 55 -8.32 5.82 12.35
C PRO A 55 -7.73 6.41 13.64
N ASP A 56 -8.61 6.96 14.48
CA ASP A 56 -8.20 7.48 15.79
C ASP A 56 -7.53 6.37 16.62
N GLY A 57 -6.41 6.70 17.26
CA GLY A 57 -5.61 5.74 18.04
C GLY A 57 -4.67 4.85 17.23
N VAL A 58 -4.63 4.99 15.91
CA VAL A 58 -3.71 4.27 15.02
C VAL A 58 -2.60 5.23 14.56
N SER A 59 -1.35 4.87 14.84
CA SER A 59 -0.20 5.74 14.60
C SER A 59 0.66 5.33 13.40
N ASN A 60 0.53 4.09 12.93
CA ASN A 60 1.38 3.57 11.88
C ASN A 60 0.70 2.45 11.08
N ARG A 61 1.35 2.04 10.00
CA ARG A 61 0.89 1.00 9.08
C ARG A 61 0.65 -0.35 9.77
N THR A 62 1.56 -0.78 10.64
CA THR A 62 1.44 -2.06 11.36
C THR A 62 0.19 -2.08 12.25
N GLU A 63 -0.05 -1.00 12.99
CA GLU A 63 -1.26 -0.84 13.79
C GLU A 63 -2.53 -0.74 12.92
N ALA A 64 -2.45 -0.11 11.75
CA ALA A 64 -3.57 -0.03 10.82
C ALA A 64 -3.99 -1.41 10.28
N ILE A 65 -3.04 -2.28 9.96
CA ILE A 65 -3.30 -3.67 9.58
C ILE A 65 -4.00 -4.40 10.73
N GLN A 66 -3.44 -4.32 11.92
CA GLN A 66 -3.98 -5.01 13.10
C GLN A 66 -5.39 -4.51 13.44
N ARG A 67 -5.62 -3.20 13.41
CA ARG A 67 -6.92 -2.59 13.68
C ARG A 67 -7.99 -3.08 12.70
N ARG A 68 -7.66 -3.17 11.40
CA ARG A 68 -8.61 -3.69 10.41
C ARG A 68 -8.98 -5.14 10.68
N ILE A 69 -8.03 -5.98 11.03
CA ILE A 69 -8.28 -7.38 11.37
C ILE A 69 -9.16 -7.50 12.61
N GLU A 70 -8.91 -6.72 13.64
CA GLU A 70 -9.68 -6.75 14.91
C GLU A 70 -11.11 -6.24 14.75
N THR A 71 -11.33 -5.21 13.93
CA THR A 71 -12.64 -4.56 13.82
C THR A 71 -13.58 -5.22 12.81
N VAL A 72 -13.10 -6.10 11.96
CA VAL A 72 -13.93 -6.72 10.92
C VAL A 72 -14.83 -7.85 11.44
N GLY A 73 -14.63 -8.32 12.67
CA GLY A 73 -15.46 -9.36 13.27
C GLY A 73 -15.33 -10.73 12.61
N LEU A 74 -14.10 -11.16 12.35
CA LEU A 74 -13.84 -12.47 11.76
C LEU A 74 -14.35 -13.61 12.64
N ARG A 75 -15.06 -14.58 12.05
CA ARG A 75 -15.58 -15.76 12.76
C ARG A 75 -14.49 -16.71 13.22
N ARG A 76 -13.32 -16.69 12.58
CA ARG A 76 -12.17 -17.52 12.90
C ARG A 76 -10.96 -16.66 13.18
N LYS A 77 -10.16 -17.08 14.16
CA LYS A 77 -8.86 -16.45 14.43
C LYS A 77 -7.96 -16.56 13.20
N VAL A 78 -7.27 -15.47 12.88
CA VAL A 78 -6.27 -15.46 11.81
C VAL A 78 -5.11 -16.38 12.19
N SER A 79 -4.80 -17.35 11.36
CA SER A 79 -3.70 -18.28 11.60
C SER A 79 -2.34 -17.62 11.37
N LYS A 80 -1.28 -18.19 11.96
CA LYS A 80 0.09 -17.68 11.85
C LYS A 80 0.56 -17.57 10.39
N ASN A 81 0.14 -18.48 9.53
CA ASN A 81 0.57 -18.56 8.13
C ASN A 81 -0.40 -17.87 7.16
N GLN A 82 -1.46 -17.26 7.67
CA GLN A 82 -2.44 -16.59 6.83
C GLN A 82 -1.93 -15.23 6.37
N THR A 83 -2.20 -14.87 5.12
CA THR A 83 -1.88 -13.54 4.58
C THR A 83 -2.68 -12.48 5.31
N LYS A 84 -2.02 -11.58 6.03
CA LYS A 84 -2.64 -10.47 6.77
C LYS A 84 -2.69 -9.20 5.94
N ALA A 85 -1.73 -9.02 5.06
CA ALA A 85 -1.65 -7.85 4.21
C ALA A 85 -1.11 -8.20 2.83
N ILE A 86 -1.56 -7.44 1.84
CA ILE A 86 -1.02 -7.45 0.48
C ILE A 86 -0.40 -6.07 0.25
N ARG A 87 0.83 -6.06 -0.21
CA ARG A 87 1.51 -4.84 -0.66
C ARG A 87 1.26 -4.66 -2.14
N VAL A 88 0.83 -3.48 -2.54
CA VAL A 88 0.60 -3.12 -3.94
C VAL A 88 1.47 -1.93 -4.27
N MET A 89 2.44 -2.13 -5.15
CA MET A 89 3.26 -1.04 -5.68
C MET A 89 2.73 -0.63 -7.04
N LEU A 90 2.46 0.65 -7.22
CA LEU A 90 1.97 1.24 -8.45
C LEU A 90 2.95 2.31 -8.95
N THR A 91 3.35 2.18 -10.19
CA THR A 91 4.25 3.12 -10.86
C THR A 91 4.12 3.02 -12.38
N GLY A 92 5.02 3.60 -13.12
CA GLY A 92 5.20 3.49 -14.56
C GLY A 92 6.68 3.46 -14.89
N THR A 93 7.02 3.62 -16.16
CA THR A 93 8.41 3.84 -16.55
C THR A 93 8.94 5.12 -15.92
N HIS A 94 10.24 5.18 -15.66
CA HIS A 94 10.85 6.38 -15.09
C HIS A 94 10.53 7.63 -15.90
N GLU A 95 10.68 7.55 -17.22
CA GLU A 95 10.40 8.65 -18.14
C GLU A 95 8.94 9.12 -18.05
N GLN A 96 7.99 8.19 -18.05
CA GLN A 96 6.57 8.50 -17.94
C GLN A 96 6.22 9.14 -16.60
N MET A 97 6.73 8.60 -15.50
CA MET A 97 6.45 9.12 -14.16
C MET A 97 7.05 10.52 -13.97
N MET A 98 8.25 10.76 -14.50
CA MET A 98 8.87 12.08 -14.47
C MET A 98 8.10 13.09 -15.32
N LYS A 99 7.58 12.68 -16.47
CA LYS A 99 6.70 13.52 -17.30
C LYS A 99 5.42 13.90 -16.56
N ILE A 100 4.75 12.94 -15.93
CA ILE A 100 3.54 13.18 -15.14
C ILE A 100 3.82 14.19 -14.01
N ALA A 101 4.92 14.02 -13.29
CA ALA A 101 5.31 14.93 -12.22
C ALA A 101 5.64 16.34 -12.73
N ASN A 102 6.42 16.44 -13.81
CA ASN A 102 6.83 17.71 -14.39
C ASN A 102 5.67 18.48 -15.07
N ASP A 103 4.67 17.76 -15.59
CA ASP A 103 3.48 18.35 -16.19
C ASP A 103 2.43 18.79 -15.15
N GLY A 104 2.71 18.64 -13.86
CA GLY A 104 1.79 18.99 -12.77
C GLY A 104 0.58 18.04 -12.66
N LYS A 105 0.67 16.83 -13.20
CA LYS A 105 -0.41 15.83 -13.22
C LYS A 105 -0.28 14.73 -12.17
N LEU A 106 0.65 14.88 -11.23
CA LEU A 106 0.91 13.85 -10.23
C LEU A 106 -0.30 13.63 -9.33
N ASP A 107 -0.98 14.68 -8.89
CA ASP A 107 -2.18 14.57 -8.04
C ASP A 107 -3.32 13.85 -8.77
N TYR A 108 -3.52 14.13 -10.03
CA TYR A 108 -4.49 13.42 -10.86
C TYR A 108 -4.17 11.92 -10.97
N TRP A 109 -2.92 11.59 -11.19
CA TRP A 109 -2.44 10.18 -11.23
C TRP A 109 -2.64 9.48 -9.88
N ILE A 110 -2.33 10.14 -8.77
CA ILE A 110 -2.56 9.64 -7.42
C ILE A 110 -4.04 9.35 -7.19
N ASP A 111 -4.91 10.29 -7.48
CA ASP A 111 -6.34 10.15 -7.24
C ASP A 111 -6.95 9.02 -8.07
N ALA A 112 -6.54 8.86 -9.32
CA ALA A 112 -6.98 7.76 -10.18
C ALA A 112 -6.54 6.39 -9.62
N ASN A 113 -5.31 6.28 -9.12
CA ASN A 113 -4.82 5.05 -8.51
C ASN A 113 -5.50 4.73 -7.17
N LEU A 114 -5.73 5.74 -6.32
CA LEU A 114 -6.48 5.55 -5.07
C LEU A 114 -7.91 5.08 -5.33
N LYS A 115 -8.57 5.66 -6.31
CA LYS A 115 -9.91 5.24 -6.72
C LYS A 115 -9.92 3.78 -7.16
N TRP A 116 -8.99 3.39 -8.01
CA TRP A 116 -8.85 2.01 -8.46
C TRP A 116 -8.58 1.03 -7.32
N LEU A 117 -7.70 1.37 -6.39
CA LEU A 117 -7.40 0.55 -5.20
C LEU A 117 -8.65 0.34 -4.34
N LYS A 118 -9.39 1.40 -4.08
CA LYS A 118 -10.61 1.35 -3.27
C LYS A 118 -11.72 0.53 -3.93
N GLU A 119 -11.91 0.68 -5.22
CA GLU A 119 -12.89 -0.07 -6.00
C GLU A 119 -12.52 -1.55 -6.12
N THR A 120 -11.23 -1.86 -6.26
CA THR A 120 -10.74 -3.22 -6.46
C THR A 120 -10.71 -4.03 -5.18
N PHE A 121 -10.24 -3.46 -4.08
CA PHE A 121 -9.99 -4.18 -2.82
C PHE A 121 -11.00 -3.85 -1.71
N GLY A 122 -11.77 -2.81 -1.86
CA GLY A 122 -12.66 -2.28 -0.83
C GLY A 122 -12.05 -1.10 -0.08
N ASN A 123 -12.85 -0.07 0.13
CA ASN A 123 -12.39 1.19 0.76
C ASN A 123 -11.78 0.96 2.15
N GLU A 124 -12.40 0.13 2.98
CA GLU A 124 -11.95 -0.15 4.35
C GLU A 124 -10.74 -1.09 4.39
N ASN A 125 -10.50 -1.86 3.34
CA ASN A 125 -9.38 -2.77 3.23
C ASN A 125 -8.08 -2.07 2.82
N LEU A 126 -8.16 -0.89 2.22
CA LEU A 126 -7.00 -0.04 1.94
C LEU A 126 -6.62 0.71 3.22
N VAL A 127 -5.66 0.18 3.96
CA VAL A 127 -5.30 0.69 5.28
C VAL A 127 -4.14 1.67 5.27
N SER A 128 -3.33 1.66 4.21
CA SER A 128 -2.20 2.57 4.03
C SER A 128 -1.90 2.77 2.54
N CYS A 129 -1.52 3.97 2.18
CA CYS A 129 -0.95 4.25 0.86
C CYS A 129 0.01 5.43 0.99
N VAL A 130 1.26 5.23 0.59
CA VAL A 130 2.31 6.24 0.68
C VAL A 130 2.90 6.51 -0.69
N LEU A 131 3.00 7.79 -1.04
CA LEU A 131 3.74 8.25 -2.21
C LEU A 131 5.21 8.41 -1.84
N HIS A 132 6.10 7.71 -2.54
CA HIS A 132 7.54 7.89 -2.45
C HIS A 132 8.03 8.78 -3.59
N MET A 133 8.62 9.91 -3.22
CA MET A 133 9.26 10.88 -4.11
C MET A 133 10.78 10.95 -3.91
N ASP A 134 11.30 10.21 -2.96
CA ASP A 134 12.71 10.21 -2.55
C ASP A 134 13.56 9.10 -3.17
N GLU A 135 12.98 8.32 -4.06
CA GLU A 135 13.70 7.33 -4.88
C GLU A 135 13.75 7.80 -6.33
N LYS A 136 14.43 7.05 -7.18
CA LYS A 136 14.66 7.42 -8.59
C LYS A 136 13.35 7.70 -9.35
N THR A 137 12.31 6.92 -9.12
CA THR A 137 11.03 7.02 -9.82
C THR A 137 9.88 7.15 -8.83
N PRO A 138 8.99 8.15 -8.98
CA PRO A 138 7.81 8.27 -8.16
C PRO A 138 6.94 7.02 -8.21
N HIS A 139 6.48 6.54 -7.05
CA HIS A 139 5.63 5.36 -6.96
C HIS A 139 4.77 5.36 -5.71
N LEU A 140 3.71 4.56 -5.73
CA LEU A 140 2.83 4.34 -4.59
C LEU A 140 3.13 2.98 -3.94
N HIS A 141 3.20 2.96 -2.62
CA HIS A 141 3.13 1.76 -1.79
C HIS A 141 1.78 1.71 -1.08
N ALA A 142 0.88 0.88 -1.58
CA ALA A 142 -0.39 0.62 -0.93
C ALA A 142 -0.33 -0.64 -0.08
N THR A 143 -1.10 -0.67 0.99
CA THR A 143 -1.27 -1.83 1.86
C THR A 143 -2.75 -2.16 1.97
N VAL A 144 -3.10 -3.38 1.62
CA VAL A 144 -4.46 -3.89 1.63
C VAL A 144 -4.56 -5.06 2.59
N VAL A 145 -5.53 -5.02 3.50
CA VAL A 145 -5.92 -6.17 4.31
C VAL A 145 -7.02 -6.91 3.54
N PRO A 146 -6.78 -8.14 3.05
CA PRO A 146 -7.68 -8.81 2.12
C PRO A 146 -8.87 -9.45 2.82
N VAL A 147 -9.71 -8.65 3.47
CA VAL A 147 -10.93 -9.12 4.11
C VAL A 147 -12.04 -9.21 3.08
N VAL A 148 -12.64 -10.39 3.00
CA VAL A 148 -13.83 -10.66 2.19
C VAL A 148 -15.00 -10.84 3.14
N THR A 149 -16.00 -9.95 3.01
CA THR A 149 -17.20 -9.96 3.86
C THR A 149 -18.37 -10.72 3.25
N ASP A 150 -18.29 -11.01 1.94
CA ASP A 150 -19.32 -11.77 1.24
C ASP A 150 -19.27 -13.25 1.64
N GLU A 151 -20.45 -13.84 1.88
CA GLU A 151 -20.53 -15.27 2.13
C GLU A 151 -20.01 -16.04 0.91
N ARG A 152 -18.97 -16.84 1.10
CA ARG A 152 -18.59 -17.84 0.10
C ARG A 152 -19.73 -18.82 -0.02
N ILE A 153 -20.44 -18.80 -1.13
CA ILE A 153 -21.34 -19.88 -1.50
C ILE A 153 -20.45 -21.12 -1.68
N ARG A 154 -20.44 -21.99 -0.66
CA ARG A 154 -19.83 -23.32 -0.79
C ARG A 154 -20.62 -24.03 -1.89
N ARG A 155 -20.04 -24.22 -3.07
CA ARG A 155 -20.55 -25.18 -4.03
C ARG A 155 -20.63 -26.51 -3.28
N LYS A 156 -21.85 -27.02 -3.05
CA LYS A 156 -22.03 -28.41 -2.66
C LYS A 156 -21.29 -29.23 -3.70
N ARG A 157 -20.30 -29.99 -3.29
CA ARG A 157 -19.81 -31.10 -4.09
C ARG A 157 -20.98 -32.08 -4.13
N GLU A 158 -21.64 -32.18 -5.26
CA GLU A 158 -22.49 -33.30 -5.56
C GLU A 158 -21.58 -34.52 -5.62
N GLY A 159 -21.74 -35.37 -4.63
CA GLY A 159 -21.06 -36.66 -4.54
C GLY A 159 -21.64 -37.65 -5.53
#